data_fe46752c75a6d1f39e0c36b40d463cbd
#
_entry.id   fe46752c75a6d1f39e0c36b40d463cbd
#
_cell.length_a   1.000
_cell.length_b   1.000
_cell.length_c   1.000
_cell.angle_alpha   90.00
_cell.angle_beta   90.00
_cell.angle_gamma   90.00
#
_symmetry.space_group_name_H-M   'P 1'
#
loop_
_entity.id
_entity.type
_entity.pdbx_description
1 polymer ?
#
loop_
_entity_poly.entity_id
_entity_poly.type
_entity_poly.pdbx_seq_one_letter_code
_entity_poly.pdbx_strand_id
1 'polypeptide(L)' 'MPEQLSVRKWRLVRDLKQQEVADILGVNAKTVGHWEKDDTNLSNVTVYALAKLYDIEVDQINV' A
#
# COMPACT_ATOMS: atom_id res chain seq x y z
N MET A 1 4.58 16.28 12.46
CA MET A 1 5.06 14.99 11.96
C MET A 1 4.08 14.43 10.94
N PRO A 2 4.56 13.82 9.85
CA PRO A 2 3.66 13.22 8.92
C PRO A 2 2.91 12.07 9.58
N GLU A 3 1.65 11.92 9.24
CA GLU A 3 0.85 10.82 9.75
C GLU A 3 1.32 9.51 9.12
N GLN A 4 1.45 8.49 9.94
CA GLN A 4 1.83 7.15 9.48
C GLN A 4 0.63 6.24 9.58
N LEU A 5 0.23 5.67 8.45
CA LEU A 5 -0.86 4.71 8.38
C LEU A 5 -0.37 3.43 7.74
N SER A 6 -1.03 2.32 8.04
CA SER A 6 -0.75 1.06 7.37
C SER A 6 -1.10 1.15 5.89
N VAL A 7 -0.54 0.24 5.10
CA VAL A 7 -0.84 0.15 3.67
C VAL A 7 -2.35 0.06 3.43
N ARG A 8 -3.02 -0.78 4.20
CA ARG A 8 -4.47 -0.96 4.07
C ARG A 8 -5.22 0.33 4.35
N LYS A 9 -4.83 1.05 5.41
CA LYS A 9 -5.51 2.30 5.77
C LYS A 9 -5.33 3.36 4.71
N TRP A 10 -4.14 3.48 4.12
CA TRP A 10 -3.92 4.41 3.03
C TRP A 10 -4.82 4.10 1.83
N ARG A 11 -4.97 2.81 1.51
CA ARG A 11 -5.86 2.40 0.44
C ARG A 11 -7.30 2.85 0.72
N LEU A 12 -7.76 2.66 1.95
CA LEU A 12 -9.11 3.07 2.35
C LEU A 12 -9.29 4.59 2.32
N VAL A 13 -8.25 5.33 2.70
CA VAL A 13 -8.27 6.80 2.63
C VAL A 13 -8.47 7.26 1.18
N ARG A 14 -7.88 6.55 0.23
CA ARG A 14 -8.01 6.87 -1.19
C ARG A 14 -9.25 6.25 -1.83
N ASP A 15 -10.09 5.58 -1.05
CA ASP A 15 -11.33 4.95 -1.52
C ASP A 15 -11.09 3.95 -2.65
N LEU A 16 -10.04 3.14 -2.50
CA LEU A 16 -9.66 2.13 -3.48
C LEU A 16 -9.92 0.73 -2.94
N LYS A 17 -10.25 -0.17 -3.84
CA LYS A 17 -10.39 -1.59 -3.53
C LYS A 17 -9.08 -2.30 -3.84
N GLN A 18 -8.86 -3.47 -3.20
CA GLN A 18 -7.66 -4.26 -3.45
C GLN A 18 -7.52 -4.59 -4.95
N GLN A 19 -8.62 -4.90 -5.62
CA GLN A 19 -8.58 -5.23 -7.05
C GLN A 19 -8.14 -4.01 -7.88
N GLU A 20 -8.58 -2.82 -7.51
CA GLU A 20 -8.18 -1.60 -8.22
C GLU A 20 -6.68 -1.35 -8.09
N VAL A 21 -6.14 -1.52 -6.90
CA VAL A 21 -4.69 -1.38 -6.67
C VAL A 21 -3.94 -2.44 -7.46
N ALA A 22 -4.44 -3.69 -7.44
CA ALA A 22 -3.83 -4.78 -8.18
C ALA A 22 -3.80 -4.49 -9.68
N ASP A 23 -4.87 -3.96 -10.23
CA ASP A 23 -4.95 -3.62 -11.65
C ASP A 23 -3.95 -2.54 -12.02
N ILE A 24 -3.82 -1.52 -11.18
CA ILE A 24 -2.87 -0.42 -11.43
C ILE A 24 -1.42 -0.93 -11.41
N LEU A 25 -1.10 -1.81 -10.47
CA LEU A 25 0.28 -2.29 -10.29
C LEU A 25 0.61 -3.53 -11.12
N GLY A 26 -0.38 -4.10 -11.81
CA GLY A 26 -0.14 -5.28 -12.63
C GLY A 26 0.10 -6.56 -11.84
N VAL A 27 -0.53 -6.66 -10.67
CA VAL A 27 -0.47 -7.88 -9.82
C VAL A 27 -1.89 -8.35 -9.56
N ASN A 28 -2.05 -9.49 -8.88
CA ASN A 28 -3.40 -9.93 -8.53
C ASN A 28 -3.80 -9.40 -7.14
N ALA A 29 -5.10 -9.40 -6.87
CA ALA A 29 -5.63 -8.86 -5.62
C ALA A 29 -5.12 -9.61 -4.40
N LYS A 30 -4.84 -10.89 -4.52
CA LYS A 30 -4.28 -11.70 -3.45
C LYS A 30 -2.93 -11.17 -3.00
N THR A 31 -2.11 -10.72 -3.95
CA THR A 31 -0.81 -10.13 -3.66
C THR A 31 -0.98 -8.84 -2.85
N VAL A 32 -1.93 -8.00 -3.24
CA VAL A 32 -2.22 -6.78 -2.50
C VAL A 32 -2.68 -7.12 -1.08
N GLY A 33 -3.57 -8.09 -0.94
CA GLY A 33 -4.02 -8.54 0.37
C GLY A 33 -2.88 -9.05 1.24
N HIS A 34 -1.91 -9.76 0.65
CA HIS A 34 -0.74 -10.22 1.36
C HIS A 34 0.10 -9.04 1.88
N TRP A 35 0.27 -8.02 1.07
CA TRP A 35 1.02 -6.82 1.47
C TRP A 35 0.37 -6.10 2.65
N GLU A 36 -0.94 -6.22 2.82
CA GLU A 36 -1.69 -5.51 3.85
C GLU A 36 -1.74 -6.25 5.19
N LYS A 37 -1.16 -7.43 5.27
CA LYS A 37 -1.09 -8.18 6.53
C LYS A 37 -0.07 -7.55 7.47
N ASP A 38 -0.42 -7.50 8.74
CA ASP A 38 0.39 -6.82 9.77
C ASP A 38 1.79 -7.43 9.92
N ASP A 39 1.93 -8.73 9.68
CA ASP A 39 3.20 -9.44 9.85
C ASP A 39 4.03 -9.52 8.58
N THR A 40 3.65 -8.81 7.54
CA THR A 40 4.33 -8.86 6.26
C THR A 40 5.40 -7.77 6.18
N ASN A 41 6.63 -8.19 5.89
CA ASN A 41 7.73 -7.26 5.62
C ASN A 41 7.75 -6.94 4.13
N LEU A 42 7.53 -5.69 3.80
CA LEU A 42 7.50 -5.26 2.41
C LEU A 42 8.89 -4.84 1.95
N SER A 43 9.22 -5.18 0.71
CA SER A 43 10.46 -4.68 0.12
C SER A 43 10.37 -3.17 -0.10
N ASN A 44 11.54 -2.52 -0.19
CA ASN A 44 11.59 -1.08 -0.44
C ASN A 44 10.92 -0.72 -1.76
N VAL A 45 11.06 -1.58 -2.76
CA VAL A 45 10.43 -1.35 -4.08
C VAL A 45 8.91 -1.35 -3.96
N THR A 46 8.36 -2.30 -3.20
CA THR A 46 6.91 -2.37 -2.99
C THR A 46 6.40 -1.16 -2.23
N VAL A 47 7.09 -0.78 -1.14
CA VAL A 47 6.71 0.40 -0.36
C VAL A 47 6.72 1.65 -1.24
N TYR A 48 7.76 1.81 -2.06
CA TYR A 48 7.89 2.95 -2.95
C TYR A 48 6.74 3.00 -3.97
N ALA A 49 6.40 1.85 -4.56
CA ALA A 49 5.32 1.78 -5.53
C ALA A 49 3.98 2.14 -4.90
N LEU A 50 3.72 1.66 -3.69
CA LEU A 50 2.48 1.96 -2.98
C LEU A 50 2.41 3.43 -2.57
N ALA A 51 3.53 4.00 -2.12
CA ALA A 51 3.57 5.41 -1.76
C ALA A 51 3.25 6.28 -2.98
N LYS A 52 3.80 5.95 -4.13
CA LYS A 52 3.52 6.67 -5.35
C LYS A 52 2.05 6.56 -5.75
N LEU A 53 1.49 5.36 -5.65
CA LEU A 53 0.10 5.11 -6.00
C LEU A 53 -0.84 5.90 -5.09
N TYR A 54 -0.54 5.94 -3.79
CA TYR A 54 -1.39 6.63 -2.81
C TYR A 54 -1.06 8.12 -2.68
N ASP A 55 -0.07 8.60 -3.44
CA ASP A 55 0.34 10.01 -3.45
C ASP A 55 0.78 10.48 -2.07
N ILE A 56 1.66 9.72 -1.45
CA ILE A 56 2.21 10.00 -0.12
C ILE A 56 3.73 9.78 -0.14
N GLU A 57 4.39 10.23 0.92
CA GLU A 57 5.80 9.96 1.11
C GLU A 57 6.02 8.55 1.66
N VAL A 58 7.17 7.96 1.36
CA VAL A 58 7.48 6.60 1.81
C VAL A 58 7.42 6.49 3.33
N ASP A 59 7.89 7.51 4.04
CA ASP A 59 7.91 7.50 5.50
C ASP A 59 6.53 7.65 6.15
N GLN A 60 5.50 7.87 5.35
CA GLN A 60 4.13 7.90 5.84
C GLN A 60 3.48 6.50 5.87
N ILE A 61 4.17 5.50 5.35
CA ILE A 61 3.70 4.11 5.42
C ILE A 61 4.30 3.43 6.64
N ASN A 62 3.42 2.96 7.51
CA ASN A 62 3.82 2.23 8.71
C ASN A 62 3.92 0.73 8.35
N VAL A 63 5.13 0.25 8.21
CA VAL A 63 5.39 -1.17 7.87
C VAL A 63 6.22 -1.86 8.93
#